data_442642c38dcf6d47a069ec548a1e64e7
#
_entry.id   442642c38dcf6d47a069ec548a1e64e7
#
_cell.length_a   1.000
_cell.length_b   1.000
_cell.length_c   1.000
_cell.angle_alpha   90.00
_cell.angle_beta   90.00
_cell.angle_gamma   90.00
#
_symmetry.space_group_name_H-M   'P 1'
#
loop_
_entity.id
_entity.type
_entity.pdbx_description
1 polymer ?
#
loop_
_entity_poly.entity_id
_entity_poly.type
_entity_poly.pdbx_seq_one_letter_code
_entity_poly.pdbx_strand_id
1 'polypeptide(L)'
;MSLEAKVGEMTQLTLGAILQKENKTIIEPQHLDSSRAMEALVDYQVGSILNCGNHAHSPEKWHEFITGIQEHAARKASGIPVLYGVDAIHGPTYTAEAVLGPQQIGLAATWNESLVRKNAAATAEQVAACGIPWNFSPVLDLGRDPRWPRFWETFGEDPLLASRLGVAMVEGYQNGDVPFAATLKHFFGYGYSLSGKDRTPAWIPERELREYFLPSFQAAIDAGAMS
;
A
#
# COMPACT_ATOMS: atom_id res chain seq x y z
N MET A 1 18.47 4.62 19.85
CA MET A 1 17.21 5.42 19.81
C MET A 1 16.51 5.34 21.16
N SER A 2 15.91 6.44 21.64
CA SER A 2 15.04 6.45 22.80
C SER A 2 13.73 5.67 22.50
N LEU A 3 12.87 5.47 23.51
CA LEU A 3 11.56 4.84 23.30
C LEU A 3 10.69 5.70 22.40
N GLU A 4 10.67 7.00 22.64
CA GLU A 4 9.88 7.97 21.84
C GLU A 4 10.31 7.94 20.37
N ALA A 5 11.62 7.91 20.09
CA ALA A 5 12.14 7.81 18.74
C ALA A 5 11.75 6.50 18.04
N LYS A 6 11.74 5.37 18.77
CA LYS A 6 11.26 4.09 18.22
C LYS A 6 9.77 4.14 17.91
N VAL A 7 8.96 4.75 18.78
CA VAL A 7 7.52 4.94 18.55
C VAL A 7 7.29 5.83 17.34
N GLY A 8 8.06 6.90 17.19
CA GLY A 8 8.02 7.78 16.01
C GLY A 8 8.30 7.01 14.72
N GLU A 9 9.41 6.24 14.66
CA GLU A 9 9.76 5.43 13.48
C GLU A 9 8.70 4.36 13.14
N MET A 10 7.93 3.90 14.11
CA MET A 10 6.81 2.96 13.90
C MET A 10 5.50 3.67 13.55
N THR A 11 5.45 4.99 13.57
CA THR A 11 4.25 5.78 13.27
C THR A 11 4.17 6.08 11.78
N GLN A 12 2.95 5.97 11.24
CA GLN A 12 2.63 6.32 9.87
C GLN A 12 1.56 7.42 9.83
N LEU A 13 1.78 8.44 9.02
CA LEU A 13 0.84 9.54 8.80
C LEU A 13 0.43 9.63 7.33
N THR A 14 -0.72 10.22 7.05
CA THR A 14 -1.10 10.58 5.68
C THR A 14 -0.32 11.81 5.22
N LEU A 15 -0.08 11.95 3.91
CA LEU A 15 0.55 13.16 3.34
C LEU A 15 -0.18 14.43 3.80
N GLY A 16 -1.50 14.39 3.88
CA GLY A 16 -2.30 15.53 4.35
C GLY A 16 -1.97 16.03 5.75
N ALA A 17 -1.27 15.26 6.60
CA ALA A 17 -0.83 15.73 7.92
C ALA A 17 0.22 16.82 7.82
N ILE A 18 1.07 16.79 6.79
CA ILE A 18 2.21 17.69 6.59
C ILE A 18 2.03 18.68 5.42
N LEU A 19 0.83 18.77 4.87
CA LEU A 19 0.48 19.76 3.84
C LEU A 19 0.00 21.09 4.44
N GLN A 20 0.13 22.16 3.65
CA GLN A 20 -0.42 23.47 3.97
C GLN A 20 -1.93 23.41 4.10
N LYS A 21 -2.46 24.07 5.11
CA LYS A 21 -3.90 24.12 5.41
C LYS A 21 -4.35 25.52 5.79
N GLU A 22 -5.54 25.88 5.34
CA GLU A 22 -6.29 27.02 5.84
C GLU A 22 -7.60 26.50 6.45
N ASN A 23 -7.91 26.92 7.67
CA ASN A 23 -9.12 26.48 8.40
C ASN A 23 -9.31 24.95 8.42
N LYS A 24 -8.21 24.17 8.62
CA LYS A 24 -8.13 22.70 8.61
C LYS A 24 -8.33 22.05 7.23
N THR A 25 -8.54 22.82 6.16
CA THR A 25 -8.66 22.35 4.78
C THR A 25 -7.31 22.47 4.08
N ILE A 26 -6.92 21.44 3.32
CA ILE A 26 -5.70 21.48 2.50
C ILE A 26 -5.87 22.52 1.41
N ILE A 27 -4.85 23.38 1.22
CA ILE A 27 -4.84 24.45 0.22
C ILE A 27 -4.41 23.85 -1.14
N GLU A 28 -5.04 24.32 -2.20
CA GLU A 28 -4.66 23.97 -3.57
C GLU A 28 -3.96 25.17 -4.25
N PRO A 29 -2.90 24.96 -5.05
CA PRO A 29 -2.20 23.66 -5.24
C PRO A 29 -1.50 23.17 -3.97
N GLN A 30 -1.43 21.84 -3.81
CA GLN A 30 -0.86 21.23 -2.60
C GLN A 30 0.64 21.50 -2.50
N HIS A 31 1.08 21.91 -1.31
CA HIS A 31 2.49 22.10 -0.96
C HIS A 31 2.77 21.59 0.45
N LEU A 32 4.02 21.18 0.69
CA LEU A 32 4.46 20.85 2.04
C LEU A 32 4.42 22.10 2.92
N ASP A 33 3.96 21.92 4.15
CA ASP A 33 4.11 22.88 5.22
C ASP A 33 5.40 22.56 5.97
N SER A 34 6.40 23.42 5.85
CA SER A 34 7.73 23.15 6.45
C SER A 34 7.66 23.02 7.97
N SER A 35 6.77 23.77 8.64
CA SER A 35 6.62 23.69 10.10
C SER A 35 6.02 22.35 10.52
N ARG A 36 4.94 21.93 9.85
CA ARG A 36 4.30 20.63 10.10
C ARG A 36 5.22 19.45 9.75
N ALA A 37 5.97 19.58 8.64
CA ALA A 37 6.96 18.57 8.26
C ALA A 37 8.10 18.47 9.29
N MET A 38 8.60 19.60 9.81
CA MET A 38 9.58 19.59 10.89
C MET A 38 9.03 18.92 12.14
N GLU A 39 7.87 19.31 12.61
CA GLU A 39 7.23 18.74 13.79
C GLU A 39 7.05 17.21 13.63
N ALA A 40 6.43 16.76 12.52
CA ALA A 40 6.15 15.34 12.31
C ALA A 40 7.42 14.51 12.08
N LEU A 41 8.28 14.95 11.16
CA LEU A 41 9.39 14.11 10.69
C LEU A 41 10.64 14.24 11.55
N VAL A 42 10.90 15.41 12.14
CA VAL A 42 12.11 15.65 12.92
C VAL A 42 11.84 15.54 14.43
N ASP A 43 10.86 16.27 14.94
CA ASP A 43 10.60 16.31 16.37
C ASP A 43 9.97 15.00 16.86
N TYR A 44 8.93 14.52 16.17
CA TYR A 44 8.29 13.22 16.47
C TYR A 44 8.94 12.03 15.77
N GLN A 45 9.89 12.24 14.87
CA GLN A 45 10.64 11.21 14.14
C GLN A 45 9.73 10.18 13.43
N VAL A 46 8.64 10.64 12.82
CA VAL A 46 7.71 9.77 12.08
C VAL A 46 8.45 9.02 10.98
N GLY A 47 8.27 7.69 10.94
CA GLY A 47 9.03 6.79 10.07
C GLY A 47 8.41 6.58 8.71
N SER A 48 7.10 6.84 8.54
CA SER A 48 6.44 6.62 7.24
C SER A 48 5.30 7.58 6.96
N ILE A 49 5.10 7.82 5.66
CA ILE A 49 3.98 8.61 5.12
C ILE A 49 3.21 7.73 4.12
N LEU A 50 1.91 7.92 4.03
CA LEU A 50 1.06 7.17 3.11
C LEU A 50 0.13 8.06 2.29
N ASN A 51 -0.15 7.61 1.06
CA ASN A 51 -1.17 8.12 0.14
C ASN A 51 -1.15 9.66 -0.02
N CYS A 52 -2.09 10.23 -0.74
CA CYS A 52 -2.23 11.69 -0.92
C CYS A 52 -3.69 12.16 -0.87
N GLY A 53 -4.56 11.40 -0.22
CA GLY A 53 -5.99 11.68 -0.23
C GLY A 53 -6.63 11.34 -1.59
N ASN A 54 -7.47 12.23 -2.11
CA ASN A 54 -8.22 12.01 -3.35
C ASN A 54 -7.62 12.73 -4.56
N HIS A 55 -6.30 12.88 -4.61
CA HIS A 55 -5.61 13.57 -5.70
C HIS A 55 -4.75 12.60 -6.51
N ALA A 56 -4.60 12.90 -7.81
CA ALA A 56 -3.59 12.33 -8.67
C ALA A 56 -2.57 13.43 -9.01
N HIS A 57 -1.34 13.27 -8.57
CA HIS A 57 -0.26 14.22 -8.83
C HIS A 57 0.55 13.81 -10.04
N SER A 58 1.14 14.79 -10.76
CA SER A 58 2.11 14.47 -11.80
C SER A 58 3.38 13.84 -11.18
N PRO A 59 4.18 13.10 -11.97
CA PRO A 59 5.46 12.56 -11.50
C PRO A 59 6.39 13.64 -10.91
N GLU A 60 6.42 14.83 -11.51
CA GLU A 60 7.24 15.96 -11.02
C GLU A 60 6.77 16.43 -9.65
N LYS A 61 5.44 16.48 -9.43
CA LYS A 61 4.87 16.87 -8.14
C LYS A 61 5.14 15.81 -7.07
N TRP A 62 5.11 14.54 -7.45
CA TRP A 62 5.56 13.46 -6.58
C TRP A 62 7.02 13.61 -6.19
N HIS A 63 7.91 13.90 -7.14
CA HIS A 63 9.32 14.16 -6.85
C HIS A 63 9.52 15.34 -5.90
N GLU A 64 8.75 16.42 -6.07
CA GLU A 64 8.78 17.57 -5.13
C GLU A 64 8.43 17.12 -3.71
N PHE A 65 7.35 16.37 -3.53
CA PHE A 65 6.94 15.89 -2.21
C PHE A 65 7.96 14.94 -1.60
N ILE A 66 8.37 13.91 -2.34
CA ILE A 66 9.32 12.91 -1.83
C ILE A 66 10.66 13.56 -1.47
N THR A 67 11.19 14.42 -2.33
CA THR A 67 12.44 15.14 -2.06
C THR A 67 12.32 16.02 -0.81
N GLY A 68 11.27 16.83 -0.71
CA GLY A 68 11.05 17.68 0.46
C GLY A 68 10.87 16.89 1.77
N ILE A 69 10.18 15.73 1.72
CA ILE A 69 10.07 14.83 2.87
C ILE A 69 11.44 14.29 3.28
N GLN A 70 12.25 13.85 2.34
CA GLN A 70 13.57 13.29 2.64
C GLN A 70 14.58 14.38 3.11
N GLU A 71 14.47 15.60 2.62
CA GLU A 71 15.26 16.74 3.13
C GLU A 71 14.96 17.05 4.60
N HIS A 72 13.69 16.92 5.04
CA HIS A 72 13.34 17.02 6.45
C HIS A 72 13.83 15.77 7.22
N ALA A 73 13.63 14.57 6.67
CA ALA A 73 14.06 13.32 7.29
C ALA A 73 15.57 13.27 7.53
N ALA A 74 16.39 13.88 6.67
CA ALA A 74 17.84 13.96 6.83
C ALA A 74 18.27 14.72 8.10
N ARG A 75 17.36 15.46 8.73
CA ARG A 75 17.59 16.17 10.01
C ARG A 75 17.19 15.33 11.24
N LYS A 76 16.59 14.14 11.04
CA LYS A 76 16.25 13.23 12.14
C LYS A 76 17.50 12.79 12.89
N ALA A 77 17.40 12.70 14.21
CA ALA A 77 18.49 12.20 15.04
C ALA A 77 18.83 10.73 14.72
N SER A 78 17.87 9.96 14.23
CA SER A 78 18.07 8.55 13.82
C SER A 78 18.83 8.41 12.49
N GLY A 79 18.78 9.42 11.62
CA GLY A 79 19.28 9.35 10.24
C GLY A 79 18.53 8.37 9.33
N ILE A 80 17.40 7.82 9.79
CA ILE A 80 16.60 6.86 9.00
C ILE A 80 15.71 7.63 8.03
N PRO A 81 15.75 7.35 6.71
CA PRO A 81 14.84 7.96 5.74
C PRO A 81 13.37 7.63 6.03
N VAL A 82 12.46 8.49 5.58
CA VAL A 82 11.02 8.23 5.66
C VAL A 82 10.61 7.26 4.57
N LEU A 83 9.90 6.19 4.93
CA LEU A 83 9.26 5.32 3.95
C LEU A 83 7.97 5.96 3.45
N TYR A 84 7.79 5.98 2.12
CA TYR A 84 6.54 6.43 1.52
C TYR A 84 5.83 5.26 0.86
N GLY A 85 4.56 5.05 1.19
CA GLY A 85 3.75 3.98 0.64
C GLY A 85 2.44 4.48 0.04
N VAL A 86 1.92 3.75 -0.96
CA VAL A 86 0.65 4.06 -1.64
C VAL A 86 -0.22 2.83 -1.85
N ASP A 87 -1.52 3.05 -1.98
CA ASP A 87 -2.49 2.03 -2.42
C ASP A 87 -2.58 1.98 -3.95
N ALA A 88 -1.56 1.44 -4.60
CA ALA A 88 -1.57 1.21 -6.05
C ALA A 88 -1.99 -0.22 -6.38
N ILE A 89 -3.20 -0.62 -5.95
CA ILE A 89 -3.70 -2.00 -6.04
C ILE A 89 -4.06 -2.45 -7.45
N HIS A 90 -4.40 -1.53 -8.33
CA HIS A 90 -4.68 -1.81 -9.74
C HIS A 90 -4.04 -0.77 -10.67
N GLY A 91 -2.78 -0.44 -10.42
CA GLY A 91 -2.03 0.64 -11.03
C GLY A 91 -1.97 1.88 -10.12
N PRO A 92 -1.13 2.87 -10.45
CA PRO A 92 -0.87 4.02 -9.58
C PRO A 92 -1.98 5.08 -9.68
N THR A 93 -3.11 4.85 -9.02
CA THR A 93 -4.31 5.73 -9.03
C THR A 93 -4.04 7.15 -8.53
N TYR A 94 -2.97 7.35 -7.79
CA TYR A 94 -2.56 8.66 -7.27
C TYR A 94 -1.54 9.38 -8.17
N THR A 95 -1.25 8.83 -9.35
CA THR A 95 -0.32 9.45 -10.33
C THR A 95 -1.09 9.82 -11.59
N ALA A 96 -1.04 11.09 -11.96
CA ALA A 96 -1.62 11.57 -13.21
C ALA A 96 -0.87 10.95 -14.41
N GLU A 97 -1.60 10.70 -15.50
CA GLU A 97 -1.07 10.11 -16.73
C GLU A 97 -0.57 8.66 -16.60
N ALA A 98 -0.69 8.06 -15.42
CA ALA A 98 -0.32 6.66 -15.23
C ALA A 98 -1.34 5.69 -15.83
N VAL A 99 -0.86 4.52 -16.22
CA VAL A 99 -1.71 3.47 -16.76
C VAL A 99 -2.31 2.65 -15.63
N LEU A 100 -3.64 2.64 -15.55
CA LEU A 100 -4.36 1.80 -14.59
C LEU A 100 -4.53 0.38 -15.13
N GLY A 101 -4.30 -0.59 -14.27
CA GLY A 101 -4.58 -2.00 -14.55
C GLY A 101 -6.00 -2.40 -14.17
N PRO A 102 -6.41 -3.64 -14.50
CA PRO A 102 -7.65 -4.22 -13.99
C PRO A 102 -7.60 -4.39 -12.47
N GLN A 103 -8.76 -4.34 -11.82
CA GLN A 103 -8.91 -4.79 -10.44
C GLN A 103 -8.50 -6.26 -10.31
N GLN A 104 -8.07 -6.69 -9.11
CA GLN A 104 -7.58 -8.06 -8.89
C GLN A 104 -8.59 -9.14 -9.30
N ILE A 105 -9.89 -8.92 -9.10
CA ILE A 105 -10.93 -9.85 -9.56
C ILE A 105 -10.93 -10.01 -11.10
N GLY A 106 -10.65 -8.93 -11.83
CA GLY A 106 -10.50 -8.97 -13.29
C GLY A 106 -9.23 -9.71 -13.72
N LEU A 107 -8.13 -9.51 -13.01
CA LEU A 107 -6.90 -10.28 -13.22
C LEU A 107 -7.11 -11.76 -12.91
N ALA A 108 -7.84 -12.08 -11.83
CA ALA A 108 -8.16 -13.46 -11.46
C ALA A 108 -8.98 -14.18 -12.52
N ALA A 109 -9.92 -13.49 -13.19
CA ALA A 109 -10.73 -14.05 -14.26
C ALA A 109 -9.89 -14.52 -15.47
N THR A 110 -8.66 -14.06 -15.60
CA THR A 110 -7.73 -14.51 -16.67
C THR A 110 -7.10 -15.89 -16.39
N TRP A 111 -7.05 -16.32 -15.14
CA TRP A 111 -6.32 -17.51 -14.69
C TRP A 111 -4.86 -17.55 -15.13
N ASN A 112 -4.24 -16.38 -15.33
CA ASN A 112 -2.93 -16.25 -15.95
C ASN A 112 -1.94 -15.51 -15.04
N GLU A 113 -1.11 -16.27 -14.33
CA GLU A 113 -0.06 -15.75 -13.45
C GLU A 113 0.93 -14.82 -14.17
N SER A 114 1.25 -15.11 -15.42
CA SER A 114 2.17 -14.26 -16.21
C SER A 114 1.59 -12.86 -16.46
N LEU A 115 0.29 -12.75 -16.71
CA LEU A 115 -0.38 -11.44 -16.85
C LEU A 115 -0.40 -10.69 -15.53
N VAL A 116 -0.69 -11.39 -14.42
CA VAL A 116 -0.69 -10.78 -13.08
C VAL A 116 0.71 -10.24 -12.74
N ARG A 117 1.76 -11.05 -12.97
CA ARG A 117 3.15 -10.62 -12.75
C ARG A 117 3.52 -9.40 -13.59
N LYS A 118 3.17 -9.38 -14.87
CA LYS A 118 3.44 -8.24 -15.75
C LYS A 118 2.71 -6.98 -15.32
N ASN A 119 1.44 -7.10 -14.92
CA ASN A 119 0.67 -5.96 -14.42
C ASN A 119 1.27 -5.38 -13.14
N ALA A 120 1.73 -6.25 -12.23
CA ALA A 120 2.39 -5.83 -11.00
C ALA A 120 3.74 -5.15 -11.28
N ALA A 121 4.56 -5.71 -12.19
CA ALA A 121 5.83 -5.10 -12.60
C ALA A 121 5.62 -3.70 -13.19
N ALA A 122 4.68 -3.55 -14.13
CA ALA A 122 4.36 -2.25 -14.71
C ALA A 122 3.85 -1.24 -13.67
N THR A 123 3.11 -1.70 -12.67
CA THR A 123 2.68 -0.85 -11.54
C THR A 123 3.88 -0.42 -10.70
N ALA A 124 4.78 -1.35 -10.36
CA ALA A 124 5.99 -1.05 -9.57
C ALA A 124 6.89 -0.03 -10.26
N GLU A 125 7.13 -0.21 -11.57
CA GLU A 125 7.93 0.73 -12.37
C GLU A 125 7.34 2.15 -12.33
N GLN A 126 6.03 2.30 -12.53
CA GLN A 126 5.38 3.61 -12.56
C GLN A 126 5.36 4.28 -11.16
N VAL A 127 5.13 3.51 -10.10
CA VAL A 127 5.14 4.01 -8.71
C VAL A 127 6.56 4.38 -8.29
N ALA A 128 7.54 3.53 -8.60
CA ALA A 128 8.95 3.79 -8.31
C ALA A 128 9.48 5.01 -9.06
N ALA A 129 9.02 5.25 -10.29
CA ALA A 129 9.34 6.45 -11.06
C ALA A 129 8.89 7.75 -10.37
N CYS A 130 7.92 7.69 -9.46
CA CYS A 130 7.52 8.80 -8.60
C CYS A 130 8.38 8.94 -7.32
N GLY A 131 9.40 8.10 -7.12
CA GLY A 131 10.22 8.07 -5.92
C GLY A 131 9.59 7.30 -4.76
N ILE A 132 8.55 6.50 -5.01
CA ILE A 132 7.78 5.76 -3.99
C ILE A 132 8.17 4.29 -4.03
N PRO A 133 8.83 3.74 -2.97
CA PRO A 133 9.36 2.38 -3.00
C PRO A 133 8.42 1.33 -2.42
N TRP A 134 7.19 1.68 -2.02
CA TRP A 134 6.34 0.82 -1.21
C TRP A 134 4.88 0.86 -1.66
N ASN A 135 4.28 -0.33 -1.89
CA ASN A 135 2.88 -0.48 -2.30
C ASN A 135 2.09 -1.35 -1.32
N PHE A 136 0.88 -0.92 -0.98
CA PHE A 136 -0.04 -1.67 -0.13
C PHE A 136 -0.86 -2.68 -0.95
N SER A 137 -0.18 -3.63 -1.58
CA SER A 137 -0.71 -4.68 -2.46
C SER A 137 0.25 -5.88 -2.46
N PRO A 138 -0.23 -7.12 -2.63
CA PRO A 138 -1.58 -7.56 -3.03
C PRO A 138 -2.59 -7.61 -1.89
N VAL A 139 -3.89 -7.55 -2.26
CA VAL A 139 -5.00 -7.89 -1.37
C VAL A 139 -5.20 -9.41 -1.43
N LEU A 140 -4.94 -10.09 -0.33
CA LEU A 140 -5.03 -11.55 -0.20
C LEU A 140 -6.28 -12.02 0.56
N ASP A 141 -7.18 -11.08 0.87
CA ASP A 141 -8.50 -11.41 1.40
C ASP A 141 -9.28 -12.26 0.40
N LEU A 142 -10.03 -13.24 0.90
CA LEU A 142 -10.92 -14.03 0.06
C LEU A 142 -12.24 -13.28 -0.14
N GLY A 143 -12.63 -13.08 -1.39
CA GLY A 143 -13.89 -12.44 -1.78
C GLY A 143 -15.03 -13.45 -1.72
N ARG A 144 -15.59 -13.72 -0.54
CA ARG A 144 -16.67 -14.70 -0.34
C ARG A 144 -18.07 -14.07 -0.31
N ASP A 145 -18.18 -12.80 0.04
CA ASP A 145 -19.45 -12.08 0.04
C ASP A 145 -19.43 -10.92 -0.99
N PRO A 146 -20.16 -11.04 -2.11
CA PRO A 146 -20.16 -10.01 -3.14
C PRO A 146 -20.79 -8.67 -2.70
N ARG A 147 -21.44 -8.63 -1.53
CA ARG A 147 -21.93 -7.37 -0.93
C ARG A 147 -20.84 -6.57 -0.26
N TRP A 148 -19.69 -7.20 0.04
CA TRP A 148 -18.54 -6.49 0.63
C TRP A 148 -17.99 -5.46 -0.37
N PRO A 149 -17.87 -4.17 -0.01
CA PRO A 149 -17.53 -3.10 -0.95
C PRO A 149 -16.12 -3.19 -1.52
N ARG A 150 -15.25 -4.05 -0.97
CA ARG A 150 -13.88 -4.29 -1.44
C ARG A 150 -13.72 -5.64 -2.16
N PHE A 151 -14.83 -6.29 -2.52
CA PHE A 151 -14.84 -7.60 -3.17
C PHE A 151 -13.96 -7.63 -4.44
N TRP A 152 -14.02 -6.61 -5.28
CA TRP A 152 -13.24 -6.53 -6.52
C TRP A 152 -11.74 -6.30 -6.32
N GLU A 153 -11.30 -5.89 -5.14
CA GLU A 153 -9.87 -5.83 -4.80
C GLU A 153 -9.27 -7.22 -4.58
N THR A 154 -10.09 -8.27 -4.46
CA THR A 154 -9.64 -9.66 -4.19
C THR A 154 -9.43 -10.47 -5.47
N PHE A 155 -8.71 -11.59 -5.35
CA PHE A 155 -8.62 -12.60 -6.41
C PHE A 155 -9.82 -13.56 -6.43
N GLY A 156 -10.88 -13.30 -5.68
CA GLY A 156 -12.06 -14.15 -5.56
C GLY A 156 -12.04 -15.02 -4.31
N GLU A 157 -12.89 -16.07 -4.30
CA GLU A 157 -13.14 -16.88 -3.11
C GLU A 157 -12.24 -18.12 -2.98
N ASP A 158 -11.57 -18.53 -4.07
CA ASP A 158 -10.73 -19.72 -4.10
C ASP A 158 -9.35 -19.45 -3.47
N PRO A 159 -8.98 -20.14 -2.36
CA PRO A 159 -7.71 -19.91 -1.68
C PRO A 159 -6.49 -20.35 -2.50
N LEU A 160 -6.63 -21.36 -3.38
CA LEU A 160 -5.53 -21.78 -4.25
C LEU A 160 -5.25 -20.74 -5.33
N LEU A 161 -6.29 -20.23 -5.97
CA LEU A 161 -6.14 -19.17 -6.98
C LEU A 161 -5.58 -17.89 -6.34
N ALA A 162 -6.10 -17.48 -5.19
CA ALA A 162 -5.59 -16.31 -4.45
C ALA A 162 -4.12 -16.50 -4.05
N SER A 163 -3.70 -17.70 -3.65
CA SER A 163 -2.30 -18.00 -3.33
C SER A 163 -1.39 -17.86 -4.56
N ARG A 164 -1.76 -18.48 -5.68
CA ARG A 164 -0.94 -18.47 -6.90
C ARG A 164 -0.82 -17.07 -7.51
N LEU A 165 -1.93 -16.35 -7.59
CA LEU A 165 -1.94 -15.00 -8.16
C LEU A 165 -1.32 -13.98 -7.20
N GLY A 166 -1.48 -14.17 -5.89
CA GLY A 166 -0.79 -13.39 -4.87
C GLY A 166 0.72 -13.51 -4.97
N VAL A 167 1.26 -14.72 -5.10
CA VAL A 167 2.69 -14.97 -5.36
C VAL A 167 3.14 -14.27 -6.64
N ALA A 168 2.41 -14.46 -7.74
CA ALA A 168 2.74 -13.82 -9.01
C ALA A 168 2.77 -12.28 -8.92
N MET A 169 1.88 -11.71 -8.11
CA MET A 169 1.84 -10.26 -7.90
C MET A 169 3.03 -9.78 -7.06
N VAL A 170 3.38 -10.49 -5.97
CA VAL A 170 4.58 -10.20 -5.16
C VAL A 170 5.84 -10.25 -6.01
N GLU A 171 6.01 -11.33 -6.78
CA GLU A 171 7.15 -11.49 -7.70
C GLU A 171 7.20 -10.35 -8.73
N GLY A 172 6.07 -9.93 -9.27
CA GLY A 172 6.00 -8.82 -10.20
C GLY A 172 6.41 -7.49 -9.58
N TYR A 173 6.00 -7.23 -8.34
CA TYR A 173 6.40 -6.01 -7.62
C TYR A 173 7.88 -6.00 -7.23
N GLN A 174 8.45 -7.12 -6.78
CA GLN A 174 9.74 -7.14 -6.10
C GLN A 174 10.93 -7.59 -6.94
N ASN A 175 10.71 -8.30 -8.07
CA ASN A 175 11.78 -8.85 -8.90
C ASN A 175 12.20 -7.96 -10.07
N GLY A 176 11.81 -6.67 -10.08
CA GLY A 176 12.27 -5.70 -11.06
C GLY A 176 13.64 -5.10 -10.74
N ASP A 177 14.12 -4.23 -11.63
CA ASP A 177 15.41 -3.57 -11.48
C ASP A 177 15.43 -2.49 -10.37
N VAL A 178 14.26 -2.07 -9.91
CA VAL A 178 14.10 -1.05 -8.87
C VAL A 178 13.65 -1.72 -7.57
N PRO A 179 14.30 -1.44 -6.42
CA PRO A 179 13.83 -1.93 -5.13
C PRO A 179 12.41 -1.45 -4.84
N PHE A 180 11.49 -2.39 -4.65
CA PHE A 180 10.09 -2.10 -4.44
C PHE A 180 9.48 -3.12 -3.47
N ALA A 181 8.76 -2.65 -2.47
CA ALA A 181 8.19 -3.51 -1.43
C ALA A 181 6.69 -3.73 -1.68
N ALA A 182 6.28 -4.99 -1.67
CA ALA A 182 4.88 -5.41 -1.59
C ALA A 182 4.42 -5.51 -0.13
N THR A 183 3.14 -5.23 0.12
CA THR A 183 2.51 -5.44 1.43
C THR A 183 1.30 -6.35 1.28
N LEU A 184 1.31 -7.42 2.06
CA LEU A 184 0.19 -8.36 2.11
C LEU A 184 -0.93 -7.80 2.99
N LYS A 185 -2.15 -7.72 2.45
CA LYS A 185 -3.28 -7.20 3.22
C LYS A 185 -4.59 -7.95 2.92
N HIS A 186 -5.54 -7.97 3.86
CA HIS A 186 -5.47 -7.43 5.22
C HIS A 186 -5.41 -8.60 6.20
N PHE A 187 -4.34 -8.83 6.84
CA PHE A 187 -4.06 -10.01 7.66
C PHE A 187 -5.01 -10.12 8.87
N PHE A 188 -5.85 -11.17 8.93
CA PHE A 188 -6.38 -11.96 7.82
C PHE A 188 -7.83 -12.34 8.14
N GLY A 189 -8.63 -12.64 7.11
CA GLY A 189 -10.06 -12.93 7.25
C GLY A 189 -10.97 -11.70 7.14
N TYR A 190 -10.44 -10.52 6.83
CA TYR A 190 -11.19 -9.26 6.73
C TYR A 190 -12.29 -9.31 5.66
N GLY A 191 -12.09 -10.02 4.55
CA GLY A 191 -13.09 -10.21 3.50
C GLY A 191 -14.31 -11.06 3.93
N TYR A 192 -14.25 -11.69 5.11
CA TYR A 192 -15.37 -12.44 5.72
C TYR A 192 -16.18 -11.56 6.69
N SER A 193 -16.47 -10.34 6.28
CA SER A 193 -17.19 -9.36 7.09
C SER A 193 -18.65 -9.74 7.33
N LEU A 194 -19.17 -9.36 8.50
CA LEU A 194 -20.56 -9.66 8.86
C LEU A 194 -21.54 -8.97 7.90
N SER A 195 -22.38 -9.75 7.23
CA SER A 195 -23.39 -9.26 6.26
C SER A 195 -22.81 -8.43 5.12
N GLY A 196 -21.55 -8.63 4.76
CA GLY A 196 -20.87 -7.87 3.72
C GLY A 196 -20.54 -6.42 4.09
N LYS A 197 -20.75 -6.01 5.34
CA LYS A 197 -20.47 -4.65 5.78
C LYS A 197 -18.98 -4.46 6.03
N ASP A 198 -18.41 -3.41 5.48
CA ASP A 198 -17.00 -3.09 5.68
C ASP A 198 -16.67 -2.81 7.14
N ARG A 199 -15.47 -3.22 7.57
CA ARG A 199 -14.92 -2.98 8.92
C ARG A 199 -15.79 -3.52 10.06
N THR A 200 -16.51 -4.59 9.80
CA THR A 200 -17.24 -5.34 10.84
C THR A 200 -16.42 -6.55 11.30
N PRO A 201 -16.67 -7.07 12.50
CA PRO A 201 -15.99 -8.29 12.98
C PRO A 201 -16.19 -9.47 12.02
N ALA A 202 -15.14 -10.21 11.77
CA ALA A 202 -15.18 -11.49 11.08
C ALA A 202 -15.16 -12.61 12.12
N TRP A 203 -16.23 -13.37 12.21
CA TRP A 203 -16.35 -14.48 13.16
C TRP A 203 -16.01 -15.78 12.45
N ILE A 204 -14.73 -16.08 12.38
CA ILE A 204 -14.21 -17.23 11.68
C ILE A 204 -13.60 -18.19 12.70
N PRO A 205 -14.03 -19.47 12.76
CA PRO A 205 -13.38 -20.47 13.60
C PRO A 205 -11.90 -20.61 13.23
N GLU A 206 -11.04 -20.84 14.22
CA GLU A 206 -9.59 -20.92 14.01
C GLU A 206 -9.21 -21.97 12.94
N ARG A 207 -9.92 -23.10 12.90
CA ARG A 207 -9.71 -24.12 11.86
C ARG A 207 -9.92 -23.56 10.47
N GLU A 208 -11.00 -22.82 10.22
CA GLU A 208 -11.28 -22.21 8.92
C GLU A 208 -10.26 -21.12 8.57
N LEU A 209 -9.84 -20.32 9.56
CA LEU A 209 -8.77 -19.33 9.36
C LEU A 209 -7.50 -19.99 8.83
N ARG A 210 -7.09 -21.10 9.40
CA ARG A 210 -5.88 -21.86 9.00
C ARG A 210 -6.06 -22.58 7.66
N GLU A 211 -7.25 -23.11 7.40
CA GLU A 211 -7.53 -23.96 6.23
C GLU A 211 -7.75 -23.11 4.96
N TYR A 212 -8.44 -21.97 5.05
CA TYR A 212 -8.85 -21.18 3.89
C TYR A 212 -8.14 -19.83 3.79
N PHE A 213 -7.99 -19.09 4.88
CA PHE A 213 -7.53 -17.70 4.83
C PHE A 213 -6.02 -17.54 4.97
N LEU A 214 -5.36 -18.40 5.73
CA LEU A 214 -3.92 -18.35 5.92
C LEU A 214 -3.10 -18.75 4.68
N PRO A 215 -3.51 -19.73 3.85
CA PRO A 215 -2.66 -20.22 2.75
C PRO A 215 -2.19 -19.17 1.77
N SER A 216 -3.01 -18.18 1.42
CA SER A 216 -2.63 -17.10 0.50
C SER A 216 -1.53 -16.21 1.09
N PHE A 217 -1.60 -15.91 2.38
CA PHE A 217 -0.56 -15.14 3.08
C PHE A 217 0.72 -15.95 3.22
N GLN A 218 0.61 -17.24 3.61
CA GLN A 218 1.78 -18.11 3.76
C GLN A 218 2.53 -18.23 2.43
N ALA A 219 1.83 -18.51 1.34
CA ALA A 219 2.43 -18.62 0.01
C ALA A 219 3.16 -17.33 -0.41
N ALA A 220 2.57 -16.18 -0.14
CA ALA A 220 3.16 -14.88 -0.48
C ALA A 220 4.38 -14.55 0.42
N ILE A 221 4.35 -14.94 1.70
CA ILE A 221 5.50 -14.82 2.61
C ILE A 221 6.65 -15.73 2.12
N ASP A 222 6.35 -16.97 1.78
CA ASP A 222 7.33 -17.93 1.28
C ASP A 222 7.95 -17.48 -0.06
N ALA A 223 7.21 -16.67 -0.85
CA ALA A 223 7.69 -16.01 -2.05
C ALA A 223 8.53 -14.74 -1.79
N GLY A 224 8.70 -14.37 -0.52
CA GLY A 224 9.58 -13.27 -0.12
C GLY A 224 8.91 -11.90 -0.02
N ALA A 225 7.60 -11.82 0.20
CA ALA A 225 6.94 -10.54 0.46
C ALA A 225 7.61 -9.78 1.61
N MET A 226 7.88 -8.48 1.40
CA MET A 226 8.66 -7.67 2.34
C MET A 226 7.82 -7.10 3.50
N SER A 227 6.50 -6.98 3.35
CA SER A 227 5.63 -6.37 4.35
C SER A 227 4.23 -7.01 4.36
#